data_045ea4bdd017052afa54cf8aee6eeb79
#
_entry.id   045ea4bdd017052afa54cf8aee6eeb79
#
_cell.length_a   1.000
_cell.length_b   1.000
_cell.length_c   1.000
_cell.angle_alpha   90.00
_cell.angle_beta   90.00
_cell.angle_gamma   90.00
#
_symmetry.space_group_name_H-M   'P 1'
#
loop_
_entity.id
_entity.type
_entity.pdbx_description
1 polymer ?
#
loop_
_entity_poly.entity_id
_entity_poly.type
_entity_poly.pdbx_seq_one_letter_code
_entity_poly.pdbx_strand_id
1 'polypeptide(L)'
;MKKRIGCIAAAMLLVFALVGCGNNAVKEPVSTDGSTSMSKVIGALSETFEADTGITVTYNATGSGSGIQAVEEGRCDIGLSSRSLKDEEKAKGLQETVLAYDGIAMIVNPANPVRELDLETIAKIYTGEITNWKDVGGNDAEIVLIGREAGSGTRDGFESISGTKDKCQYRQELTSTGDVITTVGSNPDAIGYASLASVKDTVKALTVGGVAPSEATVKDGSYVVQRPFVLVTKDGTKLSDSAQKFFDYITSDAASQIISKAGAVPVK
;
A
#
# COMPACT_ATOMS: atom_id res chain seq x y z
N MET A 1 29.17 12.93 87.98
CA MET A 1 29.89 14.20 87.62
C MET A 1 29.46 14.63 86.23
N LYS A 2 29.07 15.84 86.15
CA LYS A 2 28.48 16.56 84.98
C LYS A 2 29.53 16.81 83.92
N LYS A 3 29.23 16.59 82.61
CA LYS A 3 29.76 17.48 81.55
C LYS A 3 28.79 17.63 80.43
N ARG A 4 28.44 18.84 80.13
CA ARG A 4 27.63 19.35 78.99
C ARG A 4 28.50 19.38 77.76
N ILE A 5 27.94 19.03 76.63
CA ILE A 5 28.53 19.34 75.33
C ILE A 5 27.42 19.85 74.43
N GLY A 6 27.72 21.05 73.89
CA GLY A 6 26.77 21.87 73.15
C GLY A 6 26.45 21.48 71.76
N CYS A 7 25.29 21.91 71.30
CA CYS A 7 24.80 21.85 69.96
C CYS A 7 25.58 22.80 69.03
N ILE A 8 26.04 22.27 67.91
CA ILE A 8 26.41 23.03 66.74
C ILE A 8 25.43 22.69 65.64
N ALA A 9 24.54 23.61 65.33
CA ALA A 9 23.64 23.50 64.21
C ALA A 9 24.39 23.90 62.92
N ALA A 10 24.63 22.94 62.07
CA ALA A 10 25.10 23.19 60.69
C ALA A 10 23.88 23.32 59.75
N ALA A 11 23.60 24.55 59.33
CA ALA A 11 22.61 24.84 58.30
C ALA A 11 23.15 24.41 56.95
N MET A 12 22.63 23.29 56.40
CA MET A 12 22.89 22.88 55.04
C MET A 12 21.90 23.57 54.11
N LEU A 13 22.34 24.54 53.34
CA LEU A 13 21.61 25.14 52.22
C LEU A 13 21.49 24.11 51.12
N LEU A 14 20.30 23.54 50.95
CA LEU A 14 19.93 22.76 49.78
C LEU A 14 19.67 23.74 48.61
N VAL A 15 20.61 23.85 47.69
CA VAL A 15 20.40 24.45 46.38
C VAL A 15 19.58 23.46 45.55
N PHE A 16 18.27 23.69 45.41
CA PHE A 16 17.44 23.02 44.43
C PHE A 16 17.88 23.53 43.05
N ALA A 17 18.68 22.74 42.34
CA ALA A 17 18.86 22.88 40.91
C ALA A 17 17.53 22.52 40.25
N LEU A 18 16.81 23.51 39.77
CA LEU A 18 15.71 23.35 38.84
C LEU A 18 16.29 22.76 37.54
N VAL A 19 16.32 21.41 37.47
CA VAL A 19 16.49 20.72 36.19
C VAL A 19 15.21 21.01 35.43
N GLY A 20 15.29 21.91 34.45
CA GLY A 20 14.24 22.15 33.51
C GLY A 20 13.95 20.84 32.75
N CYS A 21 12.84 20.18 33.08
CA CYS A 21 12.26 19.15 32.23
C CYS A 21 11.90 19.83 30.92
N GLY A 22 12.77 19.70 29.91
CA GLY A 22 12.35 19.88 28.53
C GLY A 22 11.18 18.94 28.30
N ASN A 23 10.04 19.49 27.89
CA ASN A 23 8.84 18.77 27.55
C ASN A 23 9.14 17.89 26.31
N ASN A 24 9.83 16.77 26.48
CA ASN A 24 9.81 15.68 25.52
C ASN A 24 8.47 14.95 25.71
N ALA A 25 7.39 15.60 25.27
CA ALA A 25 6.14 14.88 25.10
C ALA A 25 6.43 13.66 24.21
N VAL A 26 6.23 12.48 24.75
CA VAL A 26 6.33 11.24 23.97
C VAL A 26 5.34 11.37 22.81
N LYS A 27 5.87 11.44 21.60
CA LYS A 27 5.03 11.54 20.40
C LYS A 27 4.36 10.20 20.21
N GLU A 28 3.04 10.18 20.15
CA GLU A 28 2.30 8.95 19.85
C GLU A 28 2.67 8.45 18.44
N PRO A 29 2.97 7.16 18.26
CA PRO A 29 3.21 6.60 16.95
C PRO A 29 1.91 6.63 16.13
N VAL A 30 2.05 6.75 14.82
CA VAL A 30 0.94 6.62 13.87
C VAL A 30 0.82 5.16 13.45
N SER A 31 -0.40 4.62 13.46
CA SER A 31 -0.69 3.26 13.01
C SER A 31 -1.41 3.27 11.67
N THR A 32 -0.87 2.56 10.68
CA THR A 32 -1.49 2.35 9.39
C THR A 32 -1.61 0.87 9.07
N ASP A 33 -2.67 0.47 8.39
CA ASP A 33 -2.94 -0.92 8.05
C ASP A 33 -3.57 -1.03 6.66
N GLY A 34 -3.24 -2.05 5.89
CA GLY A 34 -3.94 -2.32 4.63
C GLY A 34 -3.10 -2.75 3.44
N SER A 35 -3.37 -2.14 2.31
CA SER A 35 -2.94 -2.54 0.97
C SER A 35 -1.45 -2.82 0.84
N THR A 36 -1.08 -4.06 0.53
CA THR A 36 0.30 -4.47 0.24
C THR A 36 0.88 -3.82 -1.03
N SER A 37 0.04 -3.30 -1.92
CA SER A 37 0.47 -2.58 -3.12
C SER A 37 1.01 -1.17 -2.81
N MET A 38 0.63 -0.60 -1.66
CA MET A 38 1.07 0.73 -1.25
C MET A 38 2.41 0.72 -0.50
N SER A 39 3.00 -0.45 -0.24
CA SER A 39 4.18 -0.59 0.64
C SER A 39 5.34 0.31 0.25
N LYS A 40 5.64 0.45 -1.04
CA LYS A 40 6.75 1.28 -1.50
C LYS A 40 6.45 2.78 -1.32
N VAL A 41 5.22 3.19 -1.61
CA VAL A 41 4.78 4.60 -1.47
C VAL A 41 4.72 4.99 -0.01
N ILE A 42 4.01 4.22 0.82
CA ILE A 42 3.85 4.50 2.25
C ILE A 42 5.19 4.39 2.98
N GLY A 43 6.03 3.40 2.63
CA GLY A 43 7.37 3.28 3.21
C GLY A 43 8.23 4.52 2.99
N ALA A 44 8.28 5.03 1.74
CA ALA A 44 9.05 6.24 1.43
C ALA A 44 8.49 7.51 2.12
N LEU A 45 7.17 7.64 2.18
CA LEU A 45 6.52 8.76 2.88
C LEU A 45 6.75 8.69 4.40
N SER A 46 6.64 7.51 5.00
CA SER A 46 6.88 7.30 6.42
C SER A 46 8.32 7.59 6.80
N GLU A 47 9.29 7.08 6.04
CA GLU A 47 10.72 7.32 6.30
C GLU A 47 11.05 8.82 6.30
N THR A 48 10.55 9.58 5.34
CA THR A 48 10.78 11.03 5.28
C THR A 48 10.08 11.74 6.43
N PHE A 49 8.82 11.39 6.72
CA PHE A 49 8.07 11.99 7.83
C PHE A 49 8.71 11.71 9.19
N GLU A 50 9.18 10.49 9.42
CA GLU A 50 9.88 10.12 10.66
C GLU A 50 11.19 10.90 10.81
N ALA A 51 11.96 11.07 9.73
CA ALA A 51 13.20 11.83 9.74
C ALA A 51 12.96 13.32 10.10
N ASP A 52 11.89 13.91 9.56
CA ASP A 52 11.58 15.33 9.75
C ASP A 52 10.92 15.61 11.10
N THR A 53 10.10 14.69 11.60
CA THR A 53 9.26 14.95 12.79
C THR A 53 9.67 14.15 14.02
N GLY A 54 10.39 13.05 13.87
CA GLY A 54 10.66 12.06 14.91
C GLY A 54 9.39 11.34 15.41
N ILE A 55 8.31 11.31 14.62
CA ILE A 55 7.08 10.55 14.90
C ILE A 55 7.18 9.25 14.13
N THR A 56 7.13 8.12 14.82
CA THR A 56 7.17 6.79 14.20
C THR A 56 5.85 6.48 13.50
N VAL A 57 5.92 5.93 12.29
CA VAL A 57 4.77 5.43 11.53
C VAL A 57 4.88 3.92 11.39
N THR A 58 3.92 3.19 11.92
CA THR A 58 3.83 1.74 11.74
C THR A 58 2.92 1.42 10.56
N TYR A 59 3.36 0.50 9.70
CA TYR A 59 2.58 0.05 8.57
C TYR A 59 2.46 -1.48 8.55
N ASN A 60 1.21 -1.95 8.68
CA ASN A 60 0.87 -3.37 8.59
C ASN A 60 0.31 -3.67 7.20
N ALA A 61 1.06 -4.42 6.40
CA ALA A 61 0.67 -4.75 5.02
C ALA A 61 -0.24 -5.99 4.99
N THR A 62 -1.53 -5.83 5.31
CA THR A 62 -2.50 -6.92 5.53
C THR A 62 -3.50 -7.11 4.38
N GLY A 63 -3.55 -6.18 3.43
CA GLY A 63 -4.53 -6.15 2.35
C GLY A 63 -5.60 -5.06 2.55
N SER A 64 -6.19 -4.59 1.43
CA SER A 64 -7.11 -3.43 1.47
C SER A 64 -8.33 -3.67 2.33
N GLY A 65 -8.96 -4.84 2.24
CA GLY A 65 -10.14 -5.18 3.05
C GLY A 65 -9.84 -5.19 4.55
N SER A 66 -8.68 -5.74 4.94
CA SER A 66 -8.25 -5.77 6.34
C SER A 66 -7.97 -4.37 6.89
N GLY A 67 -7.32 -3.49 6.07
CA GLY A 67 -7.07 -2.10 6.45
C GLY A 67 -8.36 -1.29 6.62
N ILE A 68 -9.32 -1.47 5.71
CA ILE A 68 -10.64 -0.83 5.81
C ILE A 68 -11.36 -1.28 7.09
N GLN A 69 -11.35 -2.59 7.38
CA GLN A 69 -11.92 -3.13 8.60
C GLN A 69 -11.18 -2.64 9.85
N ALA A 70 -9.86 -2.50 9.80
CA ALA A 70 -9.07 -2.00 10.93
C ALA A 70 -9.47 -0.57 11.33
N VAL A 71 -9.75 0.32 10.36
CA VAL A 71 -10.29 1.66 10.63
C VAL A 71 -11.72 1.59 11.17
N GLU A 72 -12.57 0.77 10.58
CA GLU A 72 -13.96 0.58 11.05
C GLU A 72 -13.99 0.21 12.53
N GLU A 73 -13.10 -0.68 12.95
CA GLU A 73 -12.99 -1.20 14.32
C GLU A 73 -12.12 -0.32 15.25
N GLY A 74 -11.50 0.75 14.73
CA GLY A 74 -10.61 1.62 15.50
C GLY A 74 -9.27 0.97 15.90
N ARG A 75 -8.79 -0.01 15.13
CA ARG A 75 -7.52 -0.71 15.37
C ARG A 75 -6.30 -0.03 14.73
N CYS A 76 -6.51 0.91 13.83
CA CYS A 76 -5.48 1.77 13.28
C CYS A 76 -6.02 3.18 13.04
N ASP A 77 -5.11 4.14 12.88
CA ASP A 77 -5.45 5.55 12.66
C ASP A 77 -5.89 5.78 11.20
N ILE A 78 -5.17 5.21 10.24
CA ILE A 78 -5.39 5.40 8.80
C ILE A 78 -5.35 4.05 8.10
N GLY A 79 -6.43 3.71 7.41
CA GLY A 79 -6.49 2.56 6.53
C GLY A 79 -5.91 2.87 5.16
N LEU A 80 -5.33 1.86 4.54
CA LEU A 80 -4.69 1.95 3.23
C LEU A 80 -5.40 1.00 2.26
N SER A 81 -5.98 1.54 1.19
CA SER A 81 -6.68 0.73 0.20
C SER A 81 -6.18 1.02 -1.21
N SER A 82 -6.11 -0.02 -2.02
CA SER A 82 -5.80 0.06 -3.44
C SER A 82 -7.04 -0.15 -4.31
N ARG A 83 -8.17 0.28 -3.82
CA ARG A 83 -9.46 0.48 -4.48
C ARG A 83 -10.28 1.53 -3.72
N SER A 84 -11.26 2.11 -4.37
CA SER A 84 -12.25 2.94 -3.69
C SER A 84 -13.08 2.14 -2.68
N LEU A 85 -13.64 2.83 -1.70
CA LEU A 85 -14.60 2.25 -0.76
C LEU A 85 -15.88 1.85 -1.48
N LYS A 86 -16.42 0.69 -1.10
CA LYS A 86 -17.74 0.25 -1.51
C LYS A 86 -18.82 1.07 -0.80
N ASP A 87 -20.02 1.12 -1.36
CA ASP A 87 -21.14 1.88 -0.75
C ASP A 87 -21.47 1.37 0.66
N GLU A 88 -21.37 0.06 0.88
CA GLU A 88 -21.57 -0.56 2.19
C GLU A 88 -20.51 -0.14 3.23
N GLU A 89 -19.27 0.14 2.79
CA GLU A 89 -18.19 0.63 3.65
C GLU A 89 -18.39 2.12 3.97
N LYS A 90 -18.80 2.91 2.98
CA LYS A 90 -19.17 4.32 3.17
C LYS A 90 -20.40 4.48 4.10
N ALA A 91 -21.37 3.58 3.99
CA ALA A 91 -22.55 3.57 4.87
C ALA A 91 -22.22 3.33 6.35
N LYS A 92 -21.04 2.75 6.65
CA LYS A 92 -20.51 2.58 8.02
C LYS A 92 -19.75 3.82 8.54
N GLY A 93 -19.80 4.94 7.81
CA GLY A 93 -19.12 6.18 8.18
C GLY A 93 -17.64 6.19 7.83
N LEU A 94 -17.19 5.34 6.89
CA LEU A 94 -15.83 5.42 6.39
C LEU A 94 -15.72 6.44 5.25
N GLN A 95 -14.63 7.18 5.25
CA GLN A 95 -14.31 8.19 4.24
C GLN A 95 -13.02 7.82 3.52
N GLU A 96 -12.95 8.13 2.23
CA GLU A 96 -11.77 7.92 1.42
C GLU A 96 -11.16 9.26 0.95
N THR A 97 -9.85 9.33 0.97
CA THR A 97 -9.09 10.41 0.34
C THR A 97 -8.13 9.78 -0.67
N VAL A 98 -8.25 10.17 -1.94
CA VAL A 98 -7.35 9.66 -2.99
C VAL A 98 -5.96 10.26 -2.79
N LEU A 99 -4.96 9.41 -2.63
CA LEU A 99 -3.56 9.76 -2.47
C LEU A 99 -2.84 9.80 -3.83
N ALA A 100 -3.07 8.79 -4.65
CA ALA A 100 -2.39 8.59 -5.93
C ALA A 100 -3.19 7.65 -6.83
N TYR A 101 -2.80 7.56 -8.10
CA TYR A 101 -3.21 6.49 -9.01
C TYR A 101 -2.04 5.55 -9.28
N ASP A 102 -2.34 4.26 -9.48
CA ASP A 102 -1.37 3.23 -9.74
C ASP A 102 -1.86 2.27 -10.82
N GLY A 103 -0.98 1.92 -11.75
CA GLY A 103 -1.26 0.90 -12.75
C GLY A 103 -1.30 -0.49 -12.12
N ILE A 104 -2.20 -1.34 -12.60
CA ILE A 104 -2.16 -2.78 -12.33
C ILE A 104 -1.44 -3.42 -13.51
N ALA A 105 -0.16 -3.68 -13.37
CA ALA A 105 0.64 -4.30 -14.42
C ALA A 105 0.33 -5.79 -14.52
N MET A 106 0.02 -6.26 -15.73
CA MET A 106 0.02 -7.68 -16.06
C MET A 106 1.47 -8.15 -16.15
N ILE A 107 1.84 -9.15 -15.36
CA ILE A 107 3.23 -9.59 -15.25
C ILE A 107 3.38 -11.06 -15.61
N VAL A 108 4.49 -11.37 -16.31
CA VAL A 108 4.93 -12.73 -16.66
C VAL A 108 6.40 -12.92 -16.30
N ASN A 109 6.87 -14.14 -16.33
CA ASN A 109 8.29 -14.44 -16.21
C ASN A 109 9.08 -13.81 -17.38
N PRO A 110 10.30 -13.29 -17.17
CA PRO A 110 11.12 -12.73 -18.26
C PRO A 110 11.37 -13.70 -19.43
N ALA A 111 11.41 -15.02 -19.19
CA ALA A 111 11.58 -16.05 -20.21
C ALA A 111 10.33 -16.29 -21.07
N ASN A 112 9.14 -15.86 -20.63
CA ASN A 112 7.93 -15.98 -21.44
C ASN A 112 8.05 -15.11 -22.71
N PRO A 113 7.82 -15.62 -23.93
CA PRO A 113 7.99 -14.85 -25.17
C PRO A 113 6.89 -13.79 -25.39
N VAL A 114 5.72 -13.93 -24.75
CA VAL A 114 4.59 -13.00 -24.89
C VAL A 114 4.99 -11.63 -24.33
N ARG A 115 4.66 -10.56 -25.07
CA ARG A 115 5.00 -9.17 -24.70
C ARG A 115 3.78 -8.28 -24.59
N GLU A 116 2.68 -8.68 -25.20
CA GLU A 116 1.46 -7.90 -25.32
C GLU A 116 0.23 -8.82 -25.28
N LEU A 117 -0.82 -8.34 -24.63
CA LEU A 117 -2.16 -8.93 -24.67
C LEU A 117 -3.17 -7.79 -24.65
N ASP A 118 -4.31 -7.94 -25.30
CA ASP A 118 -5.44 -7.04 -25.08
C ASP A 118 -6.24 -7.46 -23.83
N LEU A 119 -7.09 -6.56 -23.36
CA LEU A 119 -7.85 -6.76 -22.12
C LEU A 119 -8.86 -7.92 -22.26
N GLU A 120 -9.43 -8.12 -23.45
CA GLU A 120 -10.37 -9.22 -23.72
C GLU A 120 -9.65 -10.58 -23.65
N THR A 121 -8.47 -10.68 -24.25
CA THR A 121 -7.63 -11.89 -24.18
C THR A 121 -7.21 -12.17 -22.73
N ILE A 122 -6.82 -11.15 -21.96
CA ILE A 122 -6.53 -11.29 -20.55
C ILE A 122 -7.74 -11.84 -19.78
N ALA A 123 -8.94 -11.30 -20.05
CA ALA A 123 -10.17 -11.78 -19.42
C ALA A 123 -10.43 -13.26 -19.75
N LYS A 124 -10.26 -13.68 -21.02
CA LYS A 124 -10.41 -15.08 -21.46
C LYS A 124 -9.39 -16.02 -20.79
N ILE A 125 -8.16 -15.55 -20.60
CA ILE A 125 -7.14 -16.29 -19.85
C ILE A 125 -7.60 -16.50 -18.41
N TYR A 126 -8.00 -15.43 -17.72
CA TYR A 126 -8.37 -15.53 -16.31
C TYR A 126 -9.69 -16.25 -16.05
N THR A 127 -10.60 -16.31 -17.04
CA THR A 127 -11.85 -17.11 -16.96
C THR A 127 -11.67 -18.57 -17.42
N GLY A 128 -10.47 -18.95 -17.87
CA GLY A 128 -10.16 -20.32 -18.29
C GLY A 128 -10.65 -20.67 -19.70
N GLU A 129 -11.03 -19.69 -20.52
CA GLU A 129 -11.36 -19.90 -21.94
C GLU A 129 -10.10 -20.12 -22.77
N ILE A 130 -8.98 -19.47 -22.41
CA ILE A 130 -7.64 -19.66 -22.96
C ILE A 130 -6.76 -20.23 -21.87
N THR A 131 -6.24 -21.44 -22.06
CA THR A 131 -5.48 -22.16 -21.04
C THR A 131 -4.05 -22.49 -21.46
N ASN A 132 -3.68 -22.22 -22.70
CA ASN A 132 -2.35 -22.54 -23.23
C ASN A 132 -1.70 -21.28 -23.85
N TRP A 133 -0.44 -21.06 -23.52
CA TRP A 133 0.32 -19.90 -24.01
C TRP A 133 0.44 -19.86 -25.53
N LYS A 134 0.45 -21.02 -26.23
CA LYS A 134 0.53 -21.05 -27.71
C LYS A 134 -0.65 -20.35 -28.39
N ASP A 135 -1.81 -20.30 -27.73
CA ASP A 135 -3.01 -19.68 -28.29
C ASP A 135 -2.92 -18.14 -28.31
N VAL A 136 -1.90 -17.60 -27.61
CA VAL A 136 -1.60 -16.15 -27.53
C VAL A 136 -0.15 -15.83 -27.92
N GLY A 137 0.47 -16.69 -28.73
CA GLY A 137 1.82 -16.45 -29.28
C GLY A 137 2.97 -16.84 -28.37
N GLY A 138 2.70 -17.59 -27.31
CA GLY A 138 3.70 -18.14 -26.39
C GLY A 138 4.14 -19.56 -26.74
N ASN A 139 4.82 -20.20 -25.80
CA ASN A 139 5.22 -21.61 -25.90
C ASN A 139 4.00 -22.55 -25.77
N ASP A 140 4.13 -23.81 -26.23
CA ASP A 140 3.12 -24.81 -25.95
C ASP A 140 3.22 -25.29 -24.49
N ALA A 141 2.58 -24.55 -23.59
CA ALA A 141 2.58 -24.77 -22.16
C ALA A 141 1.26 -24.26 -21.55
N GLU A 142 0.80 -24.92 -20.48
CA GLU A 142 -0.39 -24.50 -19.74
C GLU A 142 -0.13 -23.18 -19.01
N ILE A 143 -1.09 -22.25 -19.06
CA ILE A 143 -1.02 -20.97 -18.37
C ILE A 143 -1.29 -21.17 -16.87
N VAL A 144 -0.37 -20.73 -16.02
CA VAL A 144 -0.51 -20.80 -14.56
C VAL A 144 -1.00 -19.45 -14.04
N LEU A 145 -2.26 -19.39 -13.61
CA LEU A 145 -2.90 -18.15 -13.15
C LEU A 145 -2.56 -17.88 -11.68
N ILE A 146 -1.82 -16.81 -11.45
CA ILE A 146 -1.48 -16.33 -10.11
C ILE A 146 -2.33 -15.10 -9.79
N GLY A 147 -3.10 -15.18 -8.72
CA GLY A 147 -3.96 -14.09 -8.26
C GLY A 147 -3.70 -13.70 -6.83
N ARG A 148 -4.60 -12.87 -6.33
CA ARG A 148 -4.62 -12.39 -4.96
C ARG A 148 -5.83 -12.96 -4.22
N GLU A 149 -5.70 -13.01 -2.91
CA GLU A 149 -6.77 -13.40 -1.98
C GLU A 149 -8.01 -12.51 -2.08
N ALA A 150 -9.13 -13.00 -1.60
CA ALA A 150 -10.33 -12.19 -1.40
C ALA A 150 -10.04 -11.01 -0.45
N GLY A 151 -10.57 -9.82 -0.75
CA GLY A 151 -10.27 -8.60 0.00
C GLY A 151 -9.04 -7.82 -0.48
N SER A 152 -8.28 -8.36 -1.43
CA SER A 152 -7.22 -7.60 -2.12
C SER A 152 -7.82 -6.51 -3.01
N GLY A 153 -7.48 -5.24 -2.74
CA GLY A 153 -7.90 -4.13 -3.61
C GLY A 153 -7.31 -4.22 -5.02
N THR A 154 -6.16 -4.88 -5.22
CA THR A 154 -5.60 -5.12 -6.55
C THR A 154 -6.43 -6.15 -7.31
N ARG A 155 -6.89 -7.22 -6.65
CA ARG A 155 -7.83 -8.19 -7.24
C ARG A 155 -9.13 -7.52 -7.61
N ASP A 156 -9.74 -6.78 -6.66
CA ASP A 156 -11.00 -6.07 -6.90
C ASP A 156 -10.89 -5.11 -8.10
N GLY A 157 -9.80 -4.35 -8.19
CA GLY A 157 -9.53 -3.44 -9.31
C GLY A 157 -9.35 -4.16 -10.63
N PHE A 158 -8.52 -5.21 -10.66
CA PHE A 158 -8.28 -6.03 -11.85
C PHE A 158 -9.56 -6.70 -12.36
N GLU A 159 -10.26 -7.42 -11.50
CA GLU A 159 -11.47 -8.14 -11.87
C GLU A 159 -12.61 -7.21 -12.31
N SER A 160 -12.70 -6.01 -11.72
CA SER A 160 -13.67 -4.98 -12.13
C SER A 160 -13.37 -4.44 -13.52
N ILE A 161 -12.11 -4.11 -13.81
CA ILE A 161 -11.69 -3.51 -15.08
C ILE A 161 -11.76 -4.53 -16.22
N SER A 162 -11.36 -5.78 -15.95
CA SER A 162 -11.41 -6.87 -16.95
C SER A 162 -12.81 -7.50 -17.11
N GLY A 163 -13.79 -7.13 -16.27
CA GLY A 163 -15.12 -7.72 -16.30
C GLY A 163 -15.17 -9.19 -15.84
N THR A 164 -14.16 -9.62 -15.08
CA THR A 164 -14.01 -11.02 -14.64
C THR A 164 -14.38 -11.25 -13.18
N LYS A 165 -15.09 -10.32 -12.55
CA LYS A 165 -15.46 -10.40 -11.15
C LYS A 165 -16.11 -11.74 -10.82
N ASP A 166 -15.57 -12.41 -9.80
CA ASP A 166 -16.01 -13.73 -9.31
C ASP A 166 -15.96 -14.87 -10.35
N LYS A 167 -15.22 -14.68 -11.47
CA LYS A 167 -15.11 -15.68 -12.56
C LYS A 167 -13.68 -16.19 -12.78
N CYS A 168 -12.70 -15.55 -12.15
CA CYS A 168 -11.29 -15.92 -12.33
C CYS A 168 -11.00 -17.30 -11.75
N GLN A 169 -10.26 -18.12 -12.53
CA GLN A 169 -9.87 -19.49 -12.17
C GLN A 169 -8.41 -19.53 -11.70
N TYR A 170 -8.12 -18.86 -10.60
CA TYR A 170 -6.77 -18.82 -10.06
C TYR A 170 -6.25 -20.22 -9.69
N ARG A 171 -5.05 -20.55 -10.16
CA ARG A 171 -4.32 -21.75 -9.72
C ARG A 171 -3.79 -21.56 -8.30
N GLN A 172 -3.41 -20.31 -7.97
CA GLN A 172 -2.92 -19.93 -6.66
C GLN A 172 -3.36 -18.51 -6.30
N GLU A 173 -3.86 -18.33 -5.10
CA GLU A 173 -4.18 -17.05 -4.50
C GLU A 173 -3.15 -16.69 -3.42
N LEU A 174 -2.56 -15.51 -3.52
CA LEU A 174 -1.47 -15.06 -2.64
C LEU A 174 -1.87 -13.83 -1.84
N THR A 175 -1.29 -13.69 -0.66
CA THR A 175 -1.69 -12.67 0.33
C THR A 175 -0.98 -11.33 0.17
N SER A 176 0.07 -11.24 -0.68
CA SER A 176 0.76 -9.99 -0.90
C SER A 176 1.13 -9.75 -2.37
N THR A 177 1.31 -8.48 -2.74
CA THR A 177 1.85 -8.08 -4.04
C THR A 177 3.25 -8.64 -4.28
N GLY A 178 4.08 -8.68 -3.23
CA GLY A 178 5.43 -9.23 -3.30
C GLY A 178 5.46 -10.71 -3.62
N ASP A 179 4.55 -11.49 -3.03
CA ASP A 179 4.45 -12.93 -3.28
C ASP A 179 4.03 -13.22 -4.72
N VAL A 180 3.08 -12.44 -5.28
CA VAL A 180 2.72 -12.57 -6.71
C VAL A 180 3.94 -12.34 -7.60
N ILE A 181 4.69 -11.26 -7.38
CA ILE A 181 5.90 -10.96 -8.16
C ILE A 181 6.93 -12.07 -8.04
N THR A 182 7.18 -12.58 -6.84
CA THR A 182 8.14 -13.67 -6.60
C THR A 182 7.70 -14.97 -7.28
N THR A 183 6.42 -15.33 -7.17
CA THR A 183 5.87 -16.56 -7.75
C THR A 183 5.91 -16.52 -9.28
N VAL A 184 5.49 -15.40 -9.90
CA VAL A 184 5.56 -15.21 -11.35
C VAL A 184 7.02 -15.20 -11.84
N GLY A 185 7.92 -14.53 -11.12
CA GLY A 185 9.34 -14.49 -11.44
C GLY A 185 10.04 -15.85 -11.41
N SER A 186 9.53 -16.79 -10.63
CA SER A 186 10.08 -18.16 -10.51
C SER A 186 9.43 -19.20 -11.41
N ASN A 187 8.31 -18.89 -12.07
CA ASN A 187 7.56 -19.82 -12.93
C ASN A 187 7.44 -19.27 -14.37
N PRO A 188 8.12 -19.89 -15.37
CA PRO A 188 8.08 -19.44 -16.78
C PRO A 188 6.66 -19.40 -17.38
N ASP A 189 5.75 -20.23 -16.89
CA ASP A 189 4.40 -20.38 -17.44
C ASP A 189 3.35 -19.58 -16.66
N ALA A 190 3.79 -18.81 -15.64
CA ALA A 190 2.87 -18.01 -14.84
C ALA A 190 2.53 -16.66 -15.48
N ILE A 191 1.28 -16.25 -15.27
CA ILE A 191 0.81 -14.88 -15.42
C ILE A 191 0.21 -14.42 -14.09
N GLY A 192 0.46 -13.16 -13.72
CA GLY A 192 -0.11 -12.52 -12.55
C GLY A 192 -0.37 -11.04 -12.79
N TYR A 193 -0.84 -10.36 -11.78
CA TYR A 193 -1.00 -8.91 -11.79
C TYR A 193 -0.46 -8.30 -10.49
N ALA A 194 0.15 -7.14 -10.61
CA ALA A 194 0.76 -6.44 -9.47
C ALA A 194 0.66 -4.92 -9.64
N SER A 195 0.80 -4.20 -8.53
CA SER A 195 1.01 -2.75 -8.57
C SER A 195 2.22 -2.41 -9.43
N LEU A 196 2.06 -1.49 -10.38
CA LEU A 196 3.15 -1.01 -11.23
C LEU A 196 4.31 -0.45 -10.38
N ALA A 197 3.98 0.29 -9.32
CA ALA A 197 4.96 0.82 -8.38
C ALA A 197 5.84 -0.27 -7.72
N SER A 198 5.38 -1.52 -7.67
CA SER A 198 6.07 -2.65 -7.05
C SER A 198 6.81 -3.55 -8.04
N VAL A 199 6.60 -3.37 -9.37
CA VAL A 199 7.24 -4.20 -10.40
C VAL A 199 8.76 -4.06 -10.33
N LYS A 200 9.46 -5.18 -10.49
CA LYS A 200 10.93 -5.30 -10.49
C LYS A 200 11.38 -6.06 -11.73
N ASP A 201 12.67 -6.00 -12.02
CA ASP A 201 13.31 -6.68 -13.17
C ASP A 201 13.21 -8.22 -13.10
N THR A 202 12.77 -8.78 -11.96
CA THR A 202 12.52 -10.21 -11.80
C THR A 202 11.29 -10.71 -12.56
N VAL A 203 10.44 -9.80 -13.03
CA VAL A 203 9.26 -10.06 -13.87
C VAL A 203 9.21 -9.09 -15.04
N LYS A 204 8.49 -9.48 -16.10
CA LYS A 204 8.23 -8.65 -17.27
C LYS A 204 6.79 -8.17 -17.24
N ALA A 205 6.58 -6.85 -17.30
CA ALA A 205 5.27 -6.29 -17.49
C ALA A 205 4.86 -6.38 -18.98
N LEU A 206 3.62 -6.80 -19.22
CA LEU A 206 3.03 -6.85 -20.56
C LEU A 206 2.46 -5.48 -20.95
N THR A 207 2.55 -5.18 -22.24
CA THR A 207 1.74 -4.14 -22.88
C THR A 207 0.28 -4.62 -22.92
N VAL A 208 -0.68 -3.74 -22.62
CA VAL A 208 -2.11 -4.04 -22.66
C VAL A 208 -2.78 -3.17 -23.72
N GLY A 209 -3.30 -3.82 -24.78
CA GLY A 209 -3.96 -3.13 -25.88
C GLY A 209 -3.06 -2.06 -26.55
N GLY A 210 -1.80 -2.37 -26.78
CA GLY A 210 -0.83 -1.46 -27.40
C GLY A 210 -0.22 -0.43 -26.44
N VAL A 211 -0.62 -0.39 -25.16
CA VAL A 211 -0.13 0.59 -24.18
C VAL A 211 0.74 -0.09 -23.11
N ALA A 212 1.99 0.32 -23.00
CA ALA A 212 2.88 -0.15 -21.94
C ALA A 212 2.52 0.49 -20.59
N PRO A 213 2.53 -0.28 -19.49
CA PRO A 213 2.30 0.28 -18.16
C PRO A 213 3.48 1.18 -17.75
N SER A 214 3.20 2.44 -17.51
CA SER A 214 4.18 3.43 -17.04
C SER A 214 3.47 4.52 -16.23
N GLU A 215 4.24 5.28 -15.43
CA GLU A 215 3.69 6.45 -14.74
C GLU A 215 3.04 7.42 -15.74
N ALA A 216 3.67 7.66 -16.90
CA ALA A 216 3.14 8.56 -17.94
C ALA A 216 1.79 8.08 -18.47
N THR A 217 1.66 6.78 -18.81
CA THR A 217 0.44 6.21 -19.40
C THR A 217 -0.67 5.99 -18.37
N VAL A 218 -0.33 5.88 -17.08
CA VAL A 218 -1.31 5.94 -15.97
C VAL A 218 -1.79 7.38 -15.78
N LYS A 219 -0.88 8.35 -15.84
CA LYS A 219 -1.19 9.77 -15.66
C LYS A 219 -2.09 10.35 -16.74
N ASP A 220 -1.85 10.00 -18.00
CA ASP A 220 -2.66 10.48 -19.12
C ASP A 220 -3.92 9.63 -19.37
N GLY A 221 -4.11 8.54 -18.61
CA GLY A 221 -5.26 7.64 -18.69
C GLY A 221 -5.23 6.67 -19.86
N SER A 222 -4.17 6.62 -20.66
CA SER A 222 -4.07 5.69 -21.80
C SER A 222 -3.88 4.23 -21.34
N TYR A 223 -3.23 4.00 -20.20
CA TYR A 223 -3.17 2.67 -19.59
C TYR A 223 -4.47 2.42 -18.79
N VAL A 224 -5.35 1.63 -19.35
CA VAL A 224 -6.71 1.43 -18.80
C VAL A 224 -6.77 0.61 -17.51
N VAL A 225 -5.77 -0.25 -17.24
CA VAL A 225 -5.75 -1.11 -16.05
C VAL A 225 -5.12 -0.36 -14.89
N GLN A 226 -5.84 0.61 -14.33
CA GLN A 226 -5.39 1.48 -13.25
C GLN A 226 -6.46 1.67 -12.17
N ARG A 227 -6.05 2.08 -10.98
CA ARG A 227 -6.94 2.25 -9.83
C ARG A 227 -6.38 3.26 -8.83
N PRO A 228 -7.20 3.83 -7.93
CA PRO A 228 -6.70 4.72 -6.90
C PRO A 228 -6.00 3.98 -5.77
N PHE A 229 -5.00 4.62 -5.18
CA PHE A 229 -4.55 4.41 -3.82
C PHE A 229 -5.29 5.40 -2.93
N VAL A 230 -5.99 4.91 -1.92
CA VAL A 230 -6.79 5.73 -1.03
C VAL A 230 -6.40 5.55 0.43
N LEU A 231 -6.47 6.65 1.15
CA LEU A 231 -6.42 6.70 2.60
C LEU A 231 -7.85 6.57 3.11
N VAL A 232 -8.05 5.75 4.13
CA VAL A 232 -9.35 5.53 4.75
C VAL A 232 -9.33 6.05 6.16
N THR A 233 -10.32 6.86 6.51
CA THR A 233 -10.55 7.38 7.87
C THR A 233 -12.00 7.16 8.27
N LYS A 234 -12.32 7.34 9.55
CA LYS A 234 -13.69 7.19 10.06
C LYS A 234 -14.29 8.56 10.37
N ASP A 235 -15.45 8.84 9.79
CA ASP A 235 -16.19 10.07 10.03
C ASP A 235 -16.53 10.24 11.51
N GLY A 236 -16.48 11.49 11.98
CA GLY A 236 -16.73 11.81 13.39
C GLY A 236 -15.66 11.33 14.37
N THR A 237 -14.61 10.62 13.91
CA THR A 237 -13.47 10.21 14.73
C THR A 237 -12.29 11.16 14.48
N LYS A 238 -11.90 11.89 15.53
CA LYS A 238 -10.71 12.76 15.44
C LYS A 238 -9.45 11.90 15.45
N LEU A 239 -8.60 12.07 14.44
CA LEU A 239 -7.24 11.49 14.45
C LEU A 239 -6.44 12.06 15.62
N SER A 240 -5.50 11.29 16.15
CA SER A 240 -4.50 11.81 17.09
C SER A 240 -3.71 12.93 16.43
N ASP A 241 -3.09 13.81 17.24
CA ASP A 241 -2.30 14.91 16.68
C ASP A 241 -1.14 14.44 15.81
N SER A 242 -0.56 13.27 16.10
CA SER A 242 0.46 12.62 15.27
C SER A 242 -0.10 12.08 13.96
N ALA A 243 -1.23 11.38 14.02
CA ALA A 243 -1.89 10.82 12.84
C ALA A 243 -2.42 11.92 11.91
N GLN A 244 -2.96 13.03 12.46
CA GLN A 244 -3.37 14.18 11.66
C GLN A 244 -2.18 14.82 10.93
N LYS A 245 -1.05 15.01 11.62
CA LYS A 245 0.17 15.54 10.99
C LYS A 245 0.67 14.64 9.86
N PHE A 246 0.63 13.33 10.05
CA PHE A 246 1.01 12.40 9.00
C PHE A 246 0.04 12.45 7.83
N PHE A 247 -1.26 12.46 8.09
CA PHE A 247 -2.29 12.59 7.06
C PHE A 247 -2.12 13.87 6.23
N ASP A 248 -1.94 15.02 6.90
CA ASP A 248 -1.73 16.31 6.25
C ASP A 248 -0.45 16.32 5.40
N TYR A 249 0.63 15.71 5.92
CA TYR A 249 1.89 15.59 5.20
C TYR A 249 1.76 14.76 3.93
N ILE A 250 1.20 13.55 4.02
CA ILE A 250 1.11 12.65 2.86
C ILE A 250 0.10 13.12 1.80
N THR A 251 -0.85 13.98 2.18
CA THR A 251 -1.80 14.62 1.25
C THR A 251 -1.36 15.99 0.76
N SER A 252 -0.18 16.47 1.16
CA SER A 252 0.37 17.76 0.74
C SER A 252 1.08 17.68 -0.62
N ASP A 253 1.30 18.84 -1.24
CA ASP A 253 2.07 18.94 -2.48
C ASP A 253 3.53 18.46 -2.31
N ALA A 254 4.10 18.60 -1.11
CA ALA A 254 5.45 18.11 -0.80
C ALA A 254 5.59 16.59 -0.94
N ALA A 255 4.54 15.84 -0.69
CA ALA A 255 4.53 14.38 -0.84
C ALA A 255 4.55 13.92 -2.31
N SER A 256 4.13 14.76 -3.26
CA SER A 256 3.95 14.38 -4.68
C SER A 256 5.24 13.86 -5.31
N GLN A 257 6.39 14.49 -5.04
CA GLN A 257 7.68 14.02 -5.58
C GLN A 257 8.09 12.66 -5.02
N ILE A 258 7.77 12.39 -3.75
CA ILE A 258 8.07 11.11 -3.10
C ILE A 258 7.18 10.02 -3.68
N ILE A 259 5.91 10.31 -3.89
CA ILE A 259 4.93 9.40 -4.50
C ILE A 259 5.36 9.03 -5.92
N SER A 260 5.74 10.02 -6.76
CA SER A 260 6.24 9.77 -8.12
C SER A 260 7.52 8.94 -8.11
N LYS A 261 8.51 9.26 -7.27
CA LYS A 261 9.74 8.46 -7.15
C LYS A 261 9.46 7.03 -6.68
N ALA A 262 8.39 6.82 -5.93
CA ALA A 262 7.94 5.49 -5.53
C ALA A 262 7.18 4.76 -6.67
N GLY A 263 6.89 5.41 -7.81
CA GLY A 263 6.32 4.82 -9.02
C GLY A 263 4.79 4.87 -9.09
N ALA A 264 4.14 5.72 -8.28
CA ALA A 264 2.71 6.01 -8.38
C ALA A 264 2.48 7.45 -8.87
N VAL A 265 1.30 7.73 -9.41
CA VAL A 265 0.93 9.04 -9.94
C VAL A 265 0.19 9.83 -8.87
N PRO A 266 0.78 10.89 -8.28
CA PRO A 266 0.11 11.69 -7.27
C PRO A 266 -1.09 12.43 -7.85
N VAL A 267 -2.08 12.77 -6.99
CA VAL A 267 -3.27 13.55 -7.38
C VAL A 267 -3.02 15.06 -7.39
N LYS A 268 -1.90 15.52 -6.82
CA LYS A 268 -1.50 16.94 -6.77
C LYS A 268 -0.19 17.15 -7.46
#